data_2ddaa9817d0dcc677b5da554ff4e9341
#
_entry.id   2ddaa9817d0dcc677b5da554ff4e9341
#
_cell.length_a   1.000
_cell.length_b   1.000
_cell.length_c   1.000
_cell.angle_alpha   90.00
_cell.angle_beta   90.00
_cell.angle_gamma   90.00
#
_symmetry.space_group_name_H-M   'P 1'
#
loop_
_entity.id
_entity.type
_entity.pdbx_description
1 polymer ?
#
loop_
_entity_poly.entity_id
_entity_poly.type
_entity_poly.pdbx_seq_one_letter_code
_entity_poly.pdbx_strand_id
1 'polypeptide(L)'
;MGQASIFIRLAKCNLACDFCDTDFERGVKMSVEEVLAEIEKYGCKWIIWTGGEPTLQLTDAIVARFKEEGYLQAIETNGTRRVPAGIDYITCSPKQYFEKVRELIPVVDELRFPIQKGDSLPDISMLPKTERYLLSPIFDNQEIIQENVDYCVTLVKENPPWALSLQVHKLIGIR
;
A
#
# COMPACT_ATOMS: atom_id res chain seq x y z
N MET A 1 -3.82 -11.63 -3.90
CA MET A 1 -2.61 -12.20 -3.27
C MET A 1 -2.14 -13.41 -4.08
N GLY A 2 -0.81 -13.67 -4.20
CA GLY A 2 -0.26 -14.80 -4.99
C GLY A 2 -0.11 -14.56 -6.49
N GLN A 3 -0.38 -13.37 -6.98
CA GLN A 3 -0.14 -12.99 -8.38
C GLN A 3 1.24 -12.37 -8.52
N ALA A 4 1.96 -12.73 -9.59
CA ALA A 4 3.24 -12.10 -9.93
C ALA A 4 3.04 -10.60 -10.21
N SER A 5 3.88 -9.77 -9.62
CA SER A 5 3.78 -8.32 -9.74
C SER A 5 5.17 -7.68 -9.69
N ILE A 6 5.31 -6.56 -10.38
CA ILE A 6 6.52 -5.73 -10.36
C ILE A 6 6.32 -4.62 -9.34
N PHE A 7 7.15 -4.58 -8.30
CA PHE A 7 7.13 -3.51 -7.32
C PHE A 7 8.03 -2.36 -7.76
N ILE A 8 7.45 -1.18 -7.99
CA ILE A 8 8.19 0.05 -8.25
C ILE A 8 8.13 0.89 -6.97
N ARG A 9 9.26 0.92 -6.23
CA ARG A 9 9.39 1.68 -4.99
C ARG A 9 9.90 3.08 -5.27
N LEU A 10 9.05 4.07 -5.03
CA LEU A 10 9.41 5.48 -5.13
C LEU A 10 10.01 5.96 -3.82
N ALA A 11 11.12 6.70 -3.91
CA ALA A 11 11.75 7.32 -2.75
C ALA A 11 10.89 8.48 -2.20
N LYS A 12 11.16 8.90 -0.98
CA LYS A 12 10.50 9.96 -0.22
C LYS A 12 9.09 9.62 0.27
N CYS A 13 8.82 10.05 1.49
CA CYS A 13 7.51 10.01 2.11
C CYS A 13 7.22 11.35 2.78
N ASN A 14 5.97 11.72 2.87
CA ASN A 14 5.51 12.90 3.61
C ASN A 14 5.07 12.58 5.04
N LEU A 15 5.20 11.33 5.46
CA LEU A 15 4.99 10.87 6.84
C LEU A 15 6.27 10.22 7.39
N ALA A 16 6.42 10.27 8.72
CA ALA A 16 7.47 9.57 9.46
C ALA A 16 6.79 8.64 10.47
N CYS A 17 6.52 7.40 10.05
CA CYS A 17 5.88 6.41 10.92
C CYS A 17 6.94 5.59 11.66
N ASP A 18 6.82 5.46 12.97
CA ASP A 18 7.81 4.76 13.82
C ASP A 18 7.94 3.27 13.46
N PHE A 19 6.88 2.66 12.91
CA PHE A 19 6.84 1.26 12.49
C PHE A 19 7.22 1.06 11.00
N CYS A 20 7.72 2.09 10.31
CA CYS A 20 8.02 2.00 8.89
C CYS A 20 9.26 1.13 8.65
N ASP A 21 9.09 0.06 7.87
CA ASP A 21 10.13 -0.90 7.50
C ASP A 21 10.76 -0.63 6.13
N THR A 22 10.40 0.49 5.50
CA THR A 22 10.87 0.86 4.16
C THR A 22 11.93 1.95 4.24
N ASP A 23 13.13 1.69 3.71
CA ASP A 23 14.12 2.74 3.42
C ASP A 23 13.67 3.50 2.17
N PHE A 24 13.03 4.64 2.38
CA PHE A 24 12.55 5.53 1.32
C PHE A 24 13.43 6.79 1.12
N GLU A 25 14.52 6.93 1.86
CA GLU A 25 15.42 8.07 1.72
C GLU A 25 16.38 7.88 0.56
N ARG A 26 16.71 6.63 0.25
CA ARG A 26 17.63 6.27 -0.83
C ARG A 26 16.87 5.93 -2.09
N GLY A 27 17.34 6.43 -3.22
CA GLY A 27 16.76 6.13 -4.52
C GLY A 27 17.68 6.50 -5.66
N VAL A 28 17.51 5.81 -6.79
CA VAL A 28 18.17 6.13 -8.05
C VAL A 28 17.22 6.99 -8.88
N LYS A 29 17.71 8.10 -9.43
CA LYS A 29 16.92 8.93 -10.33
C LYS A 29 16.87 8.26 -11.69
N MET A 30 15.67 7.96 -12.14
CA MET A 30 15.38 7.33 -13.44
C MET A 30 14.29 8.11 -14.17
N SER A 31 14.38 8.17 -15.49
CA SER A 31 13.29 8.62 -16.35
C SER A 31 12.22 7.53 -16.47
N VAL A 32 11.04 7.89 -16.94
CA VAL A 32 9.94 6.94 -17.20
C VAL A 32 10.37 5.85 -18.19
N GLU A 33 11.09 6.22 -19.24
CA GLU A 33 11.55 5.29 -20.27
C GLU A 33 12.62 4.31 -19.72
N GLU A 34 13.50 4.77 -18.84
CA GLU A 34 14.47 3.89 -18.16
C GLU A 34 13.77 2.88 -17.26
N VAL A 35 12.72 3.29 -16.53
CA VAL A 35 11.92 2.37 -15.72
C VAL A 35 11.18 1.36 -16.58
N LEU A 36 10.57 1.78 -17.68
CA LEU A 36 9.90 0.88 -18.64
C LEU A 36 10.85 -0.16 -19.20
N ALA A 37 12.04 0.25 -19.67
CA ALA A 37 13.07 -0.66 -20.16
C ALA A 37 13.55 -1.65 -19.09
N GLU A 38 13.66 -1.21 -17.83
CA GLU A 38 14.06 -2.08 -16.71
C GLU A 38 13.01 -3.15 -16.40
N ILE A 39 11.72 -2.83 -16.46
CA ILE A 39 10.65 -3.76 -16.08
C ILE A 39 10.21 -4.69 -17.23
N GLU A 40 10.47 -4.35 -18.48
CA GLU A 40 10.09 -5.14 -19.66
C GLU A 40 10.60 -6.59 -19.59
N LYS A 41 11.79 -6.79 -19.04
CA LYS A 41 12.45 -8.09 -18.88
C LYS A 41 11.69 -9.10 -18.00
N TYR A 42 10.73 -8.65 -17.18
CA TYR A 42 10.06 -9.53 -16.21
C TYR A 42 8.83 -10.28 -16.75
N GLY A 43 8.37 -10.00 -17.95
CA GLY A 43 7.22 -10.71 -18.54
C GLY A 43 5.91 -10.60 -17.77
N CYS A 44 5.84 -9.76 -16.73
CA CYS A 44 4.68 -9.51 -15.91
C CYS A 44 4.06 -8.17 -16.29
N LYS A 45 2.74 -8.09 -16.33
CA LYS A 45 2.01 -6.86 -16.69
C LYS A 45 1.31 -6.21 -15.50
N TRP A 46 1.52 -6.69 -14.26
CA TRP A 46 1.06 -6.03 -13.04
C TRP A 46 2.18 -5.22 -12.40
N ILE A 47 1.93 -3.94 -12.19
CA ILE A 47 2.78 -3.01 -11.45
C ILE A 47 2.11 -2.66 -10.12
N ILE A 48 2.90 -2.62 -9.06
CA ILE A 48 2.49 -2.08 -7.76
C ILE A 48 3.37 -0.87 -7.45
N TRP A 49 2.79 0.32 -7.55
CA TRP A 49 3.42 1.56 -7.14
C TRP A 49 3.41 1.65 -5.62
N THR A 50 4.57 1.71 -5.02
CA THR A 50 4.77 1.73 -3.57
C THR A 50 6.02 2.53 -3.20
N GLY A 51 6.58 2.34 -2.02
CA GLY A 51 7.82 2.96 -1.57
C GLY A 51 7.59 3.78 -0.32
N GLY A 52 7.99 5.05 -0.31
CA GLY A 52 7.55 6.04 0.66
C GLY A 52 6.07 6.38 0.42
N GLU A 53 5.79 7.54 -0.20
CA GLU A 53 4.44 7.84 -0.68
C GLU A 53 4.45 8.06 -2.21
N PRO A 54 3.89 7.12 -2.99
CA PRO A 54 3.95 7.20 -4.45
C PRO A 54 3.33 8.46 -5.04
N THR A 55 2.26 8.97 -4.44
CA THR A 55 1.54 10.16 -4.93
C THR A 55 2.34 11.46 -4.84
N LEU A 56 3.52 11.43 -4.23
CA LEU A 56 4.46 12.57 -4.27
C LEU A 56 5.10 12.74 -5.65
N GLN A 57 5.26 11.66 -6.40
CA GLN A 57 6.00 11.63 -7.66
C GLN A 57 5.16 11.12 -8.84
N LEU A 58 4.23 10.20 -8.57
CA LEU A 58 3.38 9.62 -9.60
C LEU A 58 2.35 10.63 -10.08
N THR A 59 2.27 10.81 -11.39
CA THR A 59 1.34 11.74 -12.05
C THR A 59 0.40 11.01 -13.01
N ASP A 60 -0.71 11.64 -13.41
CA ASP A 60 -1.63 11.10 -14.40
C ASP A 60 -0.90 10.76 -15.72
N ALA A 61 0.07 11.57 -16.12
CA ALA A 61 0.85 11.34 -17.34
C ALA A 61 1.76 10.10 -17.24
N ILE A 62 2.37 9.87 -16.08
CA ILE A 62 3.18 8.66 -15.86
C ILE A 62 2.28 7.43 -15.90
N VAL A 63 1.16 7.44 -15.19
CA VAL A 63 0.20 6.32 -15.18
C VAL A 63 -0.29 6.03 -16.60
N ALA A 64 -0.67 7.07 -17.38
CA ALA A 64 -1.11 6.91 -18.77
C ALA A 64 -0.01 6.27 -19.63
N ARG A 65 1.24 6.70 -19.49
CA ARG A 65 2.36 6.15 -20.26
C ARG A 65 2.57 4.65 -20.03
N PHE A 66 2.47 4.19 -18.77
CA PHE A 66 2.56 2.76 -18.45
C PHE A 66 1.32 1.99 -18.96
N LYS A 67 0.16 2.61 -18.97
CA LYS A 67 -1.07 2.01 -19.50
C LYS A 67 -1.01 1.81 -21.01
N GLU A 68 -0.38 2.71 -21.77
CA GLU A 68 -0.10 2.58 -23.21
C GLU A 68 0.75 1.35 -23.51
N GLU A 69 1.67 0.96 -22.60
CA GLU A 69 2.48 -0.27 -22.70
C GLU A 69 1.74 -1.52 -22.20
N GLY A 70 0.46 -1.41 -21.87
CA GLY A 70 -0.39 -2.52 -21.47
C GLY A 70 -0.19 -2.99 -20.03
N TYR A 71 0.39 -2.17 -19.14
CA TYR A 71 0.51 -2.49 -17.73
C TYR A 71 -0.78 -2.18 -16.98
N LEU A 72 -1.22 -3.14 -16.16
CA LEU A 72 -2.20 -2.93 -15.09
C LEU A 72 -1.49 -2.40 -13.85
N GLN A 73 -2.10 -1.44 -13.16
CA GLN A 73 -1.42 -0.64 -12.14
C GLN A 73 -2.18 -0.60 -10.84
N ALA A 74 -1.58 -1.12 -9.78
CA ALA A 74 -2.03 -0.93 -8.42
C ALA A 74 -1.18 0.14 -7.71
N ILE A 75 -1.74 0.77 -6.69
CA ILE A 75 -1.02 1.71 -5.82
C ILE A 75 -1.23 1.34 -4.35
N GLU A 76 -0.16 1.43 -3.57
CA GLU A 76 -0.19 1.43 -2.10
C GLU A 76 0.10 2.85 -1.61
N THR A 77 -0.89 3.52 -1.04
CA THR A 77 -0.79 4.94 -0.62
C THR A 77 -1.22 5.14 0.83
N ASN A 78 -0.64 6.14 1.49
CA ASN A 78 -1.11 6.58 2.81
C ASN A 78 -2.37 7.46 2.75
N GLY A 79 -2.85 7.78 1.56
CA GLY A 79 -4.08 8.53 1.34
C GLY A 79 -4.02 10.04 1.58
N THR A 80 -2.85 10.60 1.88
CA THR A 80 -2.73 12.04 2.18
C THR A 80 -2.79 12.94 0.95
N ARG A 81 -2.81 12.36 -0.25
CA ARG A 81 -2.89 13.06 -1.54
C ARG A 81 -3.83 12.29 -2.48
N ARG A 82 -4.32 13.01 -3.50
CA ARG A 82 -5.13 12.39 -4.55
C ARG A 82 -4.33 11.32 -5.30
N VAL A 83 -4.94 10.19 -5.56
CA VAL A 83 -4.39 9.15 -6.46
C VAL A 83 -4.51 9.62 -7.91
N PRO A 84 -3.47 9.45 -8.73
CA PRO A 84 -3.54 9.75 -10.16
C PRO A 84 -4.63 8.96 -10.87
N ALA A 85 -5.19 9.56 -11.92
CA ALA A 85 -6.18 8.91 -12.76
C ALA A 85 -5.57 7.72 -13.53
N GLY A 86 -6.36 6.65 -13.71
CA GLY A 86 -5.95 5.48 -14.48
C GLY A 86 -5.34 4.34 -13.66
N ILE A 87 -5.19 4.49 -12.36
CA ILE A 87 -4.85 3.38 -11.45
C ILE A 87 -6.01 2.36 -11.44
N ASP A 88 -5.68 1.08 -11.60
CA ASP A 88 -6.65 -0.02 -11.71
C ASP A 88 -7.02 -0.63 -10.34
N TYR A 89 -6.18 -0.46 -9.31
CA TYR A 89 -6.44 -0.96 -7.95
C TYR A 89 -5.79 -0.06 -6.89
N ILE A 90 -6.58 0.40 -5.93
CA ILE A 90 -6.14 1.32 -4.88
C ILE A 90 -6.18 0.61 -3.53
N THR A 91 -5.00 0.35 -2.96
CA THR A 91 -4.83 0.01 -1.54
C THR A 91 -4.48 1.28 -0.78
N CYS A 92 -5.38 1.70 0.09
CA CYS A 92 -5.14 2.85 0.97
C CYS A 92 -4.84 2.38 2.39
N SER A 93 -3.78 2.91 2.96
CA SER A 93 -3.33 2.62 4.32
C SER A 93 -3.23 3.92 5.13
N PRO A 94 -4.35 4.52 5.54
CA PRO A 94 -4.35 5.76 6.28
C PRO A 94 -3.63 5.62 7.62
N LYS A 95 -2.86 6.63 8.02
CA LYS A 95 -2.15 6.67 9.31
C LYS A 95 -2.75 7.71 10.26
N GLN A 96 -3.35 8.75 9.70
CA GLN A 96 -3.94 9.89 10.40
C GLN A 96 -4.91 10.64 9.48
N TYR A 97 -5.67 11.59 10.03
CA TYR A 97 -6.58 12.49 9.28
C TYR A 97 -7.59 11.74 8.39
N PHE A 98 -8.25 10.72 8.92
CA PHE A 98 -9.12 9.80 8.18
C PHE A 98 -10.21 10.51 7.37
N GLU A 99 -10.86 11.52 7.92
CA GLU A 99 -11.88 12.31 7.21
C GLU A 99 -11.31 12.98 5.96
N LYS A 100 -10.11 13.59 6.09
CA LYS A 100 -9.43 14.22 4.95
C LYS A 100 -9.01 13.19 3.89
N VAL A 101 -8.59 11.99 4.31
CA VAL A 101 -8.31 10.89 3.38
C VAL A 101 -9.58 10.51 2.61
N ARG A 102 -10.72 10.38 3.29
CA ARG A 102 -12.02 10.11 2.66
C ARG A 102 -12.45 11.19 1.69
N GLU A 103 -12.17 12.48 1.98
CA GLU A 103 -12.46 13.59 1.06
C GLU A 103 -11.60 13.51 -0.21
N LEU A 104 -10.32 13.16 -0.08
CA LEU A 104 -9.38 13.07 -1.20
C LEU A 104 -9.56 11.82 -2.04
N ILE A 105 -9.89 10.68 -1.40
CA ILE A 105 -10.04 9.37 -2.03
C ILE A 105 -11.30 8.72 -1.45
N PRO A 106 -12.49 9.06 -1.94
CA PRO A 106 -13.77 8.65 -1.32
C PRO A 106 -14.04 7.15 -1.44
N VAL A 107 -13.46 6.49 -2.43
CA VAL A 107 -13.62 5.05 -2.70
C VAL A 107 -12.27 4.44 -3.00
N VAL A 108 -12.00 3.26 -2.42
CA VAL A 108 -10.79 2.48 -2.64
C VAL A 108 -11.15 0.99 -2.78
N ASP A 109 -10.29 0.20 -3.39
CA ASP A 109 -10.51 -1.25 -3.51
C ASP A 109 -10.20 -1.95 -2.19
N GLU A 110 -9.24 -1.43 -1.42
CA GLU A 110 -8.80 -2.03 -0.15
C GLU A 110 -8.33 -0.95 0.84
N LEU A 111 -8.79 -1.06 2.08
CA LEU A 111 -8.22 -0.35 3.22
C LEU A 111 -7.36 -1.32 4.03
N ARG A 112 -6.12 -0.94 4.34
CA ARG A 112 -5.20 -1.75 5.12
C ARG A 112 -4.61 -0.95 6.27
N PHE A 113 -4.86 -1.39 7.49
CA PHE A 113 -4.36 -0.75 8.71
C PHE A 113 -3.25 -1.60 9.34
N PRO A 114 -2.04 -1.05 9.51
CA PRO A 114 -1.04 -1.66 10.36
C PRO A 114 -1.51 -1.54 11.83
N ILE A 115 -1.44 -2.65 12.55
CA ILE A 115 -1.93 -2.80 13.92
C ILE A 115 -0.86 -3.44 14.78
N GLN A 116 -0.64 -2.87 15.95
CA GLN A 116 0.10 -3.49 17.05
C GLN A 116 -0.81 -3.69 18.26
N LYS A 117 -0.37 -4.51 19.19
CA LYS A 117 -1.13 -4.76 20.43
C LYS A 117 -1.40 -3.46 21.18
N GLY A 118 -2.66 -3.23 21.52
CA GLY A 118 -3.13 -2.04 22.22
C GLY A 118 -3.69 -0.95 21.32
N ASP A 119 -3.52 -1.03 20.01
CA ASP A 119 -4.14 -0.10 19.08
C ASP A 119 -5.66 -0.29 19.04
N SER A 120 -6.39 0.81 18.84
CA SER A 120 -7.83 0.79 18.62
C SER A 120 -8.17 0.82 17.13
N LEU A 121 -9.29 0.19 16.77
CA LEU A 121 -9.82 0.27 15.41
C LEU A 121 -10.33 1.68 15.10
N PRO A 122 -10.10 2.17 13.88
CA PRO A 122 -10.70 3.43 13.44
C PRO A 122 -12.21 3.27 13.21
N ASP A 123 -12.95 4.35 13.38
CA ASP A 123 -14.36 4.39 13.02
C ASP A 123 -14.51 4.29 11.48
N ILE A 124 -15.13 3.21 11.03
CA ILE A 124 -15.36 2.93 9.61
C ILE A 124 -16.13 4.07 8.92
N SER A 125 -17.01 4.76 9.63
CA SER A 125 -17.79 5.88 9.06
C SER A 125 -16.93 7.08 8.63
N MET A 126 -15.71 7.18 9.15
CA MET A 126 -14.74 8.24 8.83
C MET A 126 -13.79 7.85 7.69
N LEU A 127 -13.84 6.61 7.22
CA LEU A 127 -12.92 6.07 6.24
C LEU A 127 -13.47 6.17 4.80
N PRO A 128 -12.60 6.07 3.76
CA PRO A 128 -13.03 5.80 2.40
C PRO A 128 -13.93 4.57 2.32
N LYS A 129 -14.84 4.54 1.37
CA LYS A 129 -15.70 3.38 1.13
C LYS A 129 -14.90 2.26 0.47
N THR A 130 -15.08 1.04 0.96
CA THR A 130 -14.50 -0.18 0.40
C THR A 130 -15.33 -1.40 0.82
N GLU A 131 -15.14 -2.51 0.13
CA GLU A 131 -15.64 -3.82 0.56
C GLU A 131 -14.57 -4.63 1.31
N ARG A 132 -13.33 -4.13 1.36
CA ARG A 132 -12.17 -4.87 1.92
C ARG A 132 -11.47 -4.05 3.00
N TYR A 133 -11.85 -4.30 4.25
CA TYR A 133 -11.20 -3.74 5.44
C TYR A 133 -10.20 -4.74 6.01
N LEU A 134 -8.92 -4.41 6.00
CA LEU A 134 -7.84 -5.31 6.39
C LEU A 134 -7.03 -4.77 7.56
N LEU A 135 -6.73 -5.65 8.52
CA LEU A 135 -5.77 -5.43 9.58
C LEU A 135 -4.47 -6.18 9.25
N SER A 136 -3.36 -5.47 9.31
CA SER A 136 -2.04 -6.04 9.05
C SER A 136 -1.20 -5.92 10.32
N PRO A 137 -0.81 -7.02 10.97
CA PRO A 137 0.04 -6.94 12.16
C PRO A 137 1.38 -6.29 11.80
N ILE A 138 1.84 -5.38 12.64
CA ILE A 138 3.17 -4.76 12.51
C ILE A 138 4.23 -5.81 12.84
N PHE A 139 5.25 -5.89 11.98
CA PHE A 139 6.43 -6.74 12.14
C PHE A 139 7.60 -5.93 12.65
N ASP A 140 8.54 -6.54 13.34
CA ASP A 140 9.85 -5.96 13.59
C ASP A 140 10.78 -6.31 12.41
N ASN A 141 10.92 -5.37 11.47
CA ASN A 141 11.61 -5.58 10.20
C ASN A 141 11.08 -6.80 9.43
N GLN A 142 11.76 -7.93 9.49
CA GLN A 142 11.38 -9.18 8.83
C GLN A 142 10.78 -10.22 9.81
N GLU A 143 10.82 -9.93 11.11
CA GLU A 143 10.40 -10.88 12.14
C GLU A 143 8.93 -10.66 12.53
N ILE A 144 8.21 -11.78 12.70
CA ILE A 144 6.84 -11.77 13.18
C ILE A 144 6.84 -11.42 14.67
N ILE A 145 6.07 -10.41 15.04
CA ILE A 145 5.68 -10.17 16.42
C ILE A 145 4.38 -10.95 16.66
N GLN A 146 4.49 -12.16 17.22
CA GLN A 146 3.35 -13.06 17.43
C GLN A 146 2.21 -12.38 18.18
N GLU A 147 2.52 -11.56 19.17
CA GLU A 147 1.55 -10.81 19.96
C GLU A 147 0.68 -9.86 19.10
N ASN A 148 1.25 -9.23 18.08
CA ASN A 148 0.51 -8.40 17.14
C ASN A 148 -0.40 -9.24 16.25
N VAL A 149 0.06 -10.44 15.83
CA VAL A 149 -0.76 -11.37 15.04
C VAL A 149 -1.97 -11.84 15.84
N ASP A 150 -1.74 -12.29 17.07
CA ASP A 150 -2.80 -12.78 17.97
C ASP A 150 -3.82 -11.68 18.27
N TYR A 151 -3.34 -10.46 18.45
CA TYR A 151 -4.20 -9.28 18.66
C TYR A 151 -5.04 -8.96 17.41
N CYS A 152 -4.43 -8.93 16.21
CA CYS A 152 -5.17 -8.77 14.96
C CYS A 152 -6.24 -9.84 14.77
N VAL A 153 -5.91 -11.12 15.06
CA VAL A 153 -6.88 -12.23 14.97
C VAL A 153 -8.06 -12.02 15.92
N THR A 154 -7.81 -11.54 17.14
CA THR A 154 -8.86 -11.22 18.11
C THR A 154 -9.76 -10.10 17.57
N LEU A 155 -9.16 -8.99 17.12
CA LEU A 155 -9.92 -7.86 16.56
C LEU A 155 -10.79 -8.27 15.37
N VAL A 156 -10.25 -9.09 14.46
CA VAL A 156 -10.99 -9.59 13.29
C VAL A 156 -12.21 -10.43 13.70
N LYS A 157 -12.06 -11.30 14.71
CA LYS A 157 -13.16 -12.14 15.20
C LYS A 157 -14.29 -11.34 15.84
N GLU A 158 -13.94 -10.26 16.51
CA GLU A 158 -14.87 -9.46 17.31
C GLU A 158 -15.50 -8.31 16.51
N ASN A 159 -14.90 -7.90 15.39
CA ASN A 159 -15.27 -6.69 14.67
C ASN A 159 -15.43 -6.93 13.15
N PRO A 160 -16.46 -7.64 12.67
CA PRO A 160 -16.74 -7.64 11.23
C PRO A 160 -17.08 -6.21 10.76
N PRO A 161 -16.67 -5.79 9.54
CA PRO A 161 -16.18 -6.61 8.43
C PRO A 161 -14.65 -6.72 8.30
N TRP A 162 -13.88 -6.44 9.36
CA TRP A 162 -12.42 -6.52 9.30
C TRP A 162 -11.93 -7.94 9.01
N ALA A 163 -10.87 -8.04 8.22
CA ALA A 163 -10.21 -9.29 7.86
C ALA A 163 -8.68 -9.19 8.08
N LEU A 164 -8.02 -10.33 8.25
CA LEU A 164 -6.57 -10.37 8.46
C LEU A 164 -5.83 -10.26 7.12
N SER A 165 -4.79 -9.42 7.08
CA SER A 165 -3.83 -9.33 6.00
C SER A 165 -2.42 -9.59 6.52
N LEU A 166 -1.75 -10.62 6.01
CA LEU A 166 -0.37 -10.92 6.37
C LEU A 166 0.59 -10.49 5.25
N GLN A 167 1.77 -10.04 5.64
CA GLN A 167 2.88 -9.77 4.72
C GLN A 167 3.53 -11.10 4.30
N VAL A 168 2.86 -11.84 3.43
CA VAL A 168 3.24 -13.20 3.04
C VAL A 168 4.67 -13.27 2.52
N HIS A 169 5.14 -12.26 1.79
CA HIS A 169 6.52 -12.20 1.30
C HIS A 169 7.56 -12.29 2.42
N LYS A 170 7.29 -11.68 3.59
CA LYS A 170 8.16 -11.81 4.77
C LYS A 170 8.13 -13.21 5.34
N LEU A 171 6.94 -13.85 5.38
CA LEU A 171 6.76 -15.19 5.92
C LEU A 171 7.47 -16.27 5.11
N ILE A 172 7.58 -16.10 3.81
CA ILE A 172 8.23 -17.07 2.89
C ILE A 172 9.63 -16.61 2.45
N GLY A 173 10.16 -15.54 3.04
CA GLY A 173 11.53 -15.08 2.81
C GLY A 173 11.82 -14.56 1.41
N ILE A 174 10.84 -14.04 0.68
CA ILE A 174 11.04 -13.38 -0.62
C ILE A 174 10.91 -11.85 -0.47
N ARG A 175 11.60 -11.12 -1.35
CA ARG A 175 11.60 -9.66 -1.41
C ARG A 175 10.90 -9.16 -2.66
#